data_d104f67db1572421ad62b4e349bb70c6
#
_entry.id   d104f67db1572421ad62b4e349bb70c6
#
_cell.length_a   1.000
_cell.length_b   1.000
_cell.length_c   1.000
_cell.angle_alpha   90.00
_cell.angle_beta   90.00
_cell.angle_gamma   90.00
#
_symmetry.space_group_name_H-M   'P 1'
#
loop_
_entity.id
_entity.type
_entity.pdbx_description
1 polymer ?
#
loop_
_entity_poly.entity_id
_entity_poly.type
_entity_poly.pdbx_seq_one_letter_code
_entity_poly.pdbx_strand_id
1 'polypeptide(L)'
;MKFGKFIIALLLILGTTTACNDFLNVLPSTEKEKDEMFSTVDGCRSVLIGSYIRMKQTNLYGEEMVCGTVENLAQHWTYNAGSVGEYLNKYDYKAAVVETAMGNIYNNLYKVVADVNGLLSGIEQHRSVLDDTNYNLIKG
;
A
#
# COMPACT_ATOMS: atom_id res chain seq x y z
N MET A 1 -5.57 20.43 61.68
CA MET A 1 -5.83 19.13 61.01
C MET A 1 -6.46 19.25 59.59
N LYS A 2 -6.91 20.40 59.11
CA LYS A 2 -7.49 20.55 57.78
C LYS A 2 -6.42 20.76 56.69
N PHE A 3 -5.31 21.43 56.99
CA PHE A 3 -4.21 21.69 56.06
C PHE A 3 -3.47 20.42 55.57
N GLY A 4 -3.27 19.45 56.45
CA GLY A 4 -2.59 18.19 56.05
C GLY A 4 -3.39 17.35 55.06
N LYS A 5 -4.71 17.37 55.10
CA LYS A 5 -5.57 16.67 54.16
C LYS A 5 -5.54 17.33 52.77
N PHE A 6 -5.38 18.66 52.71
CA PHE A 6 -5.25 19.40 51.44
C PHE A 6 -3.91 19.11 50.72
N ILE A 7 -2.82 19.00 51.49
CA ILE A 7 -1.49 18.68 50.96
C ILE A 7 -1.44 17.25 50.39
N ILE A 8 -2.07 16.29 51.10
CA ILE A 8 -2.14 14.91 50.60
C ILE A 8 -3.00 14.80 49.32
N ALA A 9 -4.13 15.51 49.27
CA ALA A 9 -4.97 15.56 48.05
C ALA A 9 -4.26 16.22 46.87
N LEU A 10 -3.46 17.26 47.07
CA LEU A 10 -2.69 17.93 46.06
C LEU A 10 -1.54 17.04 45.53
N LEU A 11 -0.87 16.29 46.41
CA LEU A 11 0.17 15.30 46.04
C LEU A 11 -0.38 14.13 45.22
N LEU A 12 -1.60 13.66 45.54
CA LEU A 12 -2.27 12.61 44.78
C LEU A 12 -2.66 13.07 43.35
N ILE A 13 -3.06 14.34 43.18
CA ILE A 13 -3.41 14.90 41.85
C ILE A 13 -2.16 15.12 41.01
N LEU A 14 -1.03 15.52 41.57
CA LEU A 14 0.23 15.66 40.83
C LEU A 14 0.84 14.32 40.41
N GLY A 15 0.59 13.23 41.15
CA GLY A 15 1.10 11.88 40.82
C GLY A 15 0.41 11.20 39.63
N THR A 16 -0.78 11.65 39.22
CA THR A 16 -1.55 11.02 38.14
C THR A 16 -1.24 11.58 36.75
N THR A 17 -0.47 12.66 36.63
CA THR A 17 -0.22 13.31 35.35
C THR A 17 0.96 12.73 34.54
N THR A 18 1.75 11.82 35.12
CA THR A 18 2.93 11.24 34.46
C THR A 18 2.71 9.89 33.77
N ALA A 19 1.51 9.30 33.89
CA ALA A 19 1.23 7.93 33.47
C ALA A 19 0.86 7.79 31.96
N CYS A 20 0.73 8.88 31.18
CA CYS A 20 0.15 8.81 29.85
C CYS A 20 1.16 9.02 28.70
N ASN A 21 2.45 9.22 28.96
CA ASN A 21 3.40 9.48 27.88
C ASN A 21 3.70 8.25 27.01
N ASP A 22 3.74 7.04 27.58
CA ASP A 22 4.00 5.82 26.81
C ASP A 22 2.81 5.36 25.97
N PHE A 23 1.59 5.73 26.37
CA PHE A 23 0.38 5.39 25.62
C PHE A 23 0.18 6.26 24.37
N LEU A 24 0.74 7.47 24.36
CA LEU A 24 0.64 8.40 23.22
C LEU A 24 1.79 8.26 22.20
N ASN A 25 2.88 7.59 22.58
CA ASN A 25 4.03 7.32 21.71
C ASN A 25 3.97 5.95 21.03
N VAL A 26 2.79 5.40 20.81
CA VAL A 26 2.62 4.23 19.95
C VAL A 26 2.77 4.73 18.50
N LEU A 27 3.95 4.50 17.93
CA LEU A 27 4.13 4.59 16.47
C LEU A 27 2.98 3.79 15.82
N PRO A 28 2.31 4.33 14.78
CA PRO A 28 1.33 3.56 14.04
C PRO A 28 1.90 2.18 13.73
N SER A 29 1.13 1.13 13.94
CA SER A 29 1.57 -0.26 13.72
C SER A 29 2.18 -0.45 12.33
N THR A 30 1.70 0.30 11.35
CA THR A 30 2.19 0.35 9.97
C THR A 30 3.62 0.87 9.82
N GLU A 31 4.10 1.79 10.66
CA GLU A 31 5.49 2.28 10.60
C GLU A 31 6.46 1.29 11.27
N LYS A 32 6.07 0.71 12.41
CA LYS A 32 6.84 -0.36 13.06
C LYS A 32 6.96 -1.59 12.17
N GLU A 33 5.87 -1.99 11.53
CA GLU A 33 5.86 -3.10 10.57
C GLU A 33 6.77 -2.81 9.37
N LYS A 34 6.82 -1.57 8.91
CA LYS A 34 7.66 -1.16 7.78
C LYS A 34 9.14 -1.27 8.11
N ASP A 35 9.60 -0.71 9.23
CA ASP A 35 10.99 -0.80 9.67
C ASP A 35 11.41 -2.25 9.96
N GLU A 36 10.52 -3.05 10.55
CA GLU A 36 10.76 -4.46 10.81
C GLU A 36 10.92 -5.25 9.51
N MET A 37 10.10 -4.99 8.48
CA MET A 37 10.20 -5.64 7.18
C MET A 37 11.53 -5.34 6.48
N PHE A 38 12.03 -4.11 6.55
CA PHE A 38 13.31 -3.74 5.95
C PHE A 38 14.54 -4.10 6.80
N SER A 39 14.34 -4.65 7.99
CA SER A 39 15.45 -5.09 8.87
C SER A 39 16.12 -6.38 8.42
N THR A 40 15.57 -7.11 7.46
CA THR A 40 16.10 -8.38 6.95
C THR A 40 16.04 -8.46 5.42
N VAL A 41 16.96 -9.24 4.82
CA VAL A 41 16.97 -9.50 3.36
C VAL A 41 15.65 -10.12 2.91
N ASP A 42 15.13 -11.09 3.66
CA ASP A 42 13.87 -11.78 3.33
C ASP A 42 12.66 -10.86 3.48
N GLY A 43 12.70 -9.92 4.41
CA GLY A 43 11.69 -8.87 4.53
C GLY A 43 11.67 -7.96 3.30
N CYS A 44 12.84 -7.49 2.84
CA CYS A 44 12.96 -6.70 1.60
C CYS A 44 12.43 -7.46 0.37
N ARG A 45 12.77 -8.76 0.25
CA ARG A 45 12.24 -9.63 -0.81
C ARG A 45 10.72 -9.80 -0.73
N SER A 46 10.19 -9.90 0.48
CA SER A 46 8.75 -10.03 0.71
C SER A 46 7.99 -8.78 0.25
N VAL A 47 8.55 -7.59 0.44
CA VAL A 47 7.97 -6.33 -0.09
C VAL A 47 7.97 -6.33 -1.62
N LEU A 48 9.07 -6.78 -2.26
CA LEU A 48 9.12 -6.92 -3.71
C LEU A 48 8.05 -7.90 -4.23
N ILE A 49 7.95 -9.07 -3.61
CA ILE A 49 6.92 -10.07 -3.95
C ILE A 49 5.51 -9.48 -3.76
N GLY A 50 5.28 -8.69 -2.72
CA GLY A 50 4.03 -7.97 -2.48
C GLY A 50 3.64 -7.07 -3.66
N SER A 51 4.60 -6.36 -4.26
CA SER A 51 4.38 -5.54 -5.46
C SER A 51 3.96 -6.39 -6.67
N TYR A 52 4.57 -7.56 -6.89
CA TYR A 52 4.15 -8.50 -7.94
C TYR A 52 2.76 -9.10 -7.67
N ILE A 53 2.43 -9.41 -6.40
CA ILE A 53 1.10 -9.87 -6.02
C ILE A 53 0.05 -8.81 -6.33
N ARG A 54 0.36 -7.52 -6.10
CA ARG A 54 -0.53 -6.42 -6.50
C ARG A 54 -0.69 -6.34 -8.01
N MET A 55 0.38 -6.45 -8.77
CA MET A 55 0.31 -6.46 -10.25
C MET A 55 -0.55 -7.62 -10.78
N LYS A 56 -0.58 -8.76 -10.10
CA LYS A 56 -1.37 -9.94 -10.46
C LYS A 56 -2.89 -9.76 -10.22
N GLN A 57 -3.35 -8.70 -9.58
CA GLN A 57 -4.78 -8.50 -9.33
C GLN A 57 -5.59 -8.51 -10.63
N THR A 58 -6.86 -8.97 -10.54
CA THR A 58 -7.76 -9.16 -11.69
C THR A 58 -7.87 -7.90 -12.56
N ASN A 59 -7.97 -6.72 -11.94
CA ASN A 59 -8.08 -5.45 -12.64
C ASN A 59 -6.76 -4.92 -13.24
N LEU A 60 -5.67 -5.66 -13.12
CA LEU A 60 -4.38 -5.34 -13.75
C LEU A 60 -3.95 -6.48 -14.69
N TYR A 61 -2.72 -6.98 -14.54
CA TYR A 61 -2.15 -8.03 -15.40
C TYR A 61 -2.84 -9.39 -15.23
N GLY A 62 -3.67 -9.58 -14.18
CA GLY A 62 -4.38 -10.82 -13.96
C GLY A 62 -5.43 -11.10 -15.05
N GLU A 63 -6.18 -10.10 -15.47
CA GLU A 63 -7.24 -10.28 -16.48
C GLU A 63 -7.61 -8.97 -17.18
N GLU A 64 -8.19 -7.98 -16.47
CA GLU A 64 -8.94 -6.87 -17.06
C GLU A 64 -8.08 -5.94 -17.92
N MET A 65 -6.86 -5.62 -17.49
CA MET A 65 -6.01 -4.71 -18.24
C MET A 65 -5.51 -5.36 -19.54
N VAL A 66 -4.96 -6.56 -19.47
CA VAL A 66 -4.31 -7.21 -20.60
C VAL A 66 -5.30 -8.00 -21.45
N CYS A 67 -6.01 -8.97 -20.84
CA CYS A 67 -6.91 -9.85 -21.58
C CYS A 67 -8.31 -9.25 -21.79
N GLY A 68 -8.73 -8.32 -20.95
CA GLY A 68 -10.02 -7.65 -21.08
C GLY A 68 -9.95 -6.39 -21.93
N THR A 69 -9.31 -5.35 -21.40
CA THR A 69 -9.34 -4.01 -22.03
C THR A 69 -8.64 -3.98 -23.38
N VAL A 70 -7.38 -4.47 -23.45
CA VAL A 70 -6.59 -4.43 -24.68
C VAL A 70 -7.23 -5.27 -25.77
N GLU A 71 -7.69 -6.47 -25.45
CA GLU A 71 -8.31 -7.38 -26.39
C GLU A 71 -9.67 -6.89 -26.89
N ASN A 72 -10.46 -6.23 -26.05
CA ASN A 72 -11.72 -5.60 -26.47
C ASN A 72 -11.46 -4.39 -27.38
N LEU A 73 -10.44 -3.56 -27.11
CA LEU A 73 -10.03 -2.45 -27.98
C LEU A 73 -9.51 -2.95 -29.33
N ALA A 74 -8.82 -4.09 -29.33
CA ALA A 74 -8.38 -4.76 -30.57
C ALA A 74 -9.52 -5.47 -31.30
N GLN A 75 -10.75 -5.49 -30.75
CA GLN A 75 -11.93 -6.17 -31.30
C GLN A 75 -11.74 -7.69 -31.49
N HIS A 76 -10.88 -8.31 -30.68
CA HIS A 76 -10.64 -9.75 -30.73
C HIS A 76 -11.73 -10.57 -30.03
N TRP A 77 -12.51 -9.94 -29.14
CA TRP A 77 -13.56 -10.59 -28.35
C TRP A 77 -14.96 -10.18 -28.79
N THR A 78 -15.88 -11.13 -28.67
CA THR A 78 -17.31 -10.81 -28.67
C THR A 78 -17.73 -10.35 -27.27
N TYR A 79 -18.70 -9.47 -27.20
CA TYR A 79 -19.15 -8.85 -25.95
C TYR A 79 -20.61 -9.17 -25.63
N ASN A 80 -20.93 -9.09 -24.34
CA ASN A 80 -22.33 -9.11 -23.91
C ASN A 80 -22.87 -7.65 -23.91
N ALA A 81 -24.13 -7.51 -24.30
CA ALA A 81 -24.80 -6.19 -24.29
C ALA A 81 -24.73 -5.53 -22.90
N GLY A 82 -24.39 -4.24 -22.85
CA GLY A 82 -24.23 -3.47 -21.62
C GLY A 82 -22.93 -3.68 -20.88
N SER A 83 -22.03 -4.55 -21.36
CA SER A 83 -20.74 -4.79 -20.72
C SER A 83 -19.69 -3.74 -21.07
N VAL A 84 -18.62 -3.64 -20.27
CA VAL A 84 -17.44 -2.80 -20.58
C VAL A 84 -16.88 -3.15 -21.96
N GLY A 85 -16.86 -4.45 -22.31
CA GLY A 85 -16.39 -4.93 -23.60
C GLY A 85 -17.16 -4.35 -24.78
N GLU A 86 -18.48 -4.17 -24.68
CA GLU A 86 -19.28 -3.55 -25.72
C GLU A 86 -18.81 -2.13 -26.03
N TYR A 87 -18.66 -1.30 -24.99
CA TYR A 87 -18.30 0.10 -25.16
C TYR A 87 -16.84 0.27 -25.60
N LEU A 88 -15.92 -0.56 -25.09
CA LEU A 88 -14.53 -0.57 -25.54
C LEU A 88 -14.40 -0.98 -27.01
N ASN A 89 -15.16 -2.00 -27.44
CA ASN A 89 -15.17 -2.47 -28.83
C ASN A 89 -15.72 -1.40 -29.79
N LYS A 90 -16.62 -0.54 -29.30
CA LYS A 90 -17.16 0.61 -30.02
C LYS A 90 -16.35 1.89 -29.85
N TYR A 91 -15.25 1.85 -29.09
CA TYR A 91 -14.42 3.02 -28.73
C TYR A 91 -15.20 4.12 -28.00
N ASP A 92 -16.28 3.77 -27.29
CA ASP A 92 -17.06 4.69 -26.47
C ASP A 92 -16.44 4.82 -25.08
N TYR A 93 -15.44 5.69 -24.96
CA TYR A 93 -14.72 5.95 -23.71
C TYR A 93 -15.48 6.80 -22.71
N LYS A 94 -16.64 7.37 -23.09
CA LYS A 94 -17.46 8.21 -22.22
C LYS A 94 -18.52 7.40 -21.48
N ALA A 95 -18.70 6.14 -21.80
CA ALA A 95 -19.60 5.28 -21.06
C ALA A 95 -19.13 5.13 -19.61
N ALA A 96 -20.01 5.35 -18.63
CA ALA A 96 -19.67 5.33 -17.19
C ALA A 96 -19.01 4.02 -16.76
N VAL A 97 -19.38 2.89 -17.36
CA VAL A 97 -18.76 1.58 -17.10
C VAL A 97 -17.30 1.53 -17.55
N VAL A 98 -16.96 2.19 -18.66
CA VAL A 98 -15.58 2.30 -19.17
C VAL A 98 -14.77 3.26 -18.30
N GLU A 99 -15.31 4.41 -17.94
CA GLU A 99 -14.66 5.36 -17.04
C GLU A 99 -14.33 4.69 -15.70
N THR A 100 -15.26 3.90 -15.15
CA THR A 100 -15.05 3.14 -13.91
C THR A 100 -13.94 2.10 -14.08
N ALA A 101 -13.98 1.31 -15.15
CA ALA A 101 -12.96 0.28 -15.42
C ALA A 101 -11.56 0.89 -15.60
N MET A 102 -11.45 1.95 -16.41
CA MET A 102 -10.20 2.67 -16.62
C MET A 102 -9.69 3.31 -15.32
N GLY A 103 -10.59 3.91 -14.53
CA GLY A 103 -10.27 4.49 -13.23
C GLY A 103 -9.72 3.45 -12.26
N ASN A 104 -10.28 2.24 -12.25
CA ASN A 104 -9.80 1.13 -11.42
C ASN A 104 -8.39 0.68 -11.84
N ILE A 105 -8.16 0.50 -13.14
CA ILE A 105 -6.84 0.15 -13.68
C ILE A 105 -5.83 1.25 -13.30
N TYR A 106 -6.14 2.51 -13.59
CA TYR A 106 -5.28 3.64 -13.28
C TYR A 106 -4.91 3.70 -11.80
N ASN A 107 -5.91 3.68 -10.91
CA ASN A 107 -5.70 3.76 -9.47
C ASN A 107 -4.85 2.60 -8.93
N ASN A 108 -5.05 1.39 -9.44
CA ASN A 108 -4.28 0.23 -8.98
C ASN A 108 -2.86 0.20 -9.56
N LEU A 109 -2.63 0.69 -10.78
CA LEU A 109 -1.27 0.90 -11.30
C LEU A 109 -0.50 1.91 -10.44
N TYR A 110 -1.13 3.01 -10.04
CA TYR A 110 -0.47 4.00 -9.16
C TYR A 110 -0.20 3.45 -7.74
N LYS A 111 -1.00 2.50 -7.25
CA LYS A 111 -0.68 1.78 -6.01
C LYS A 111 0.58 0.91 -6.18
N VAL A 112 0.75 0.25 -7.34
CA VAL A 112 1.99 -0.49 -7.65
C VAL A 112 3.19 0.45 -7.67
N VAL A 113 3.06 1.62 -8.33
CA VAL A 113 4.12 2.64 -8.34
C VAL A 113 4.47 3.09 -6.92
N ALA A 114 3.47 3.30 -6.06
CA ALA A 114 3.69 3.68 -4.67
C ALA A 114 4.40 2.57 -3.88
N ASP A 115 4.02 1.31 -4.07
CA ASP A 115 4.65 0.15 -3.42
C ASP A 115 6.14 0.05 -3.84
N VAL A 116 6.43 0.18 -5.14
CA VAL A 116 7.80 0.11 -5.67
C VAL A 116 8.64 1.30 -5.16
N ASN A 117 8.10 2.51 -5.16
CA ASN A 117 8.78 3.66 -4.58
C ASN A 117 9.05 3.48 -3.08
N GLY A 118 8.08 2.90 -2.36
CA GLY A 118 8.26 2.54 -0.95
C GLY A 118 9.36 1.51 -0.74
N LEU A 119 9.44 0.48 -1.61
CA LEU A 119 10.50 -0.52 -1.61
C LEU A 119 11.87 0.13 -1.87
N LEU A 120 12.00 0.93 -2.93
CA LEU A 120 13.26 1.60 -3.28
C LEU A 120 13.74 2.50 -2.14
N SER A 121 12.86 3.30 -1.55
CA SER A 121 13.19 4.13 -0.40
C SER A 121 13.61 3.29 0.82
N GLY A 122 12.92 2.19 1.08
CA GLY A 122 13.21 1.29 2.21
C GLY A 122 14.57 0.62 2.09
N ILE A 123 14.91 0.06 0.91
CA ILE A 123 16.22 -0.59 0.70
C ILE A 123 17.38 0.41 0.73
N GLU A 124 17.18 1.67 0.34
CA GLU A 124 18.20 2.72 0.47
C GLU A 124 18.43 3.09 1.94
N GLN A 125 17.36 3.27 2.72
CA GLN A 125 17.44 3.59 4.15
C GLN A 125 18.10 2.45 4.96
N HIS A 126 17.88 1.20 4.57
CA HIS A 126 18.40 0.01 5.23
C HIS A 126 19.51 -0.66 4.43
N ARG A 127 20.30 0.11 3.68
CA ARG A 127 21.34 -0.40 2.77
C ARG A 127 22.33 -1.36 3.44
N SER A 128 22.61 -1.19 4.72
CA SER A 128 23.54 -2.04 5.49
C SER A 128 23.01 -3.47 5.72
N VAL A 129 21.71 -3.71 5.54
CA VAL A 129 21.09 -5.04 5.68
C VAL A 129 21.33 -5.89 4.43
N LEU A 130 21.54 -5.25 3.27
CA LEU A 130 21.66 -5.90 1.97
C LEU A 130 23.11 -5.93 1.50
N ASP A 131 23.59 -7.12 1.10
CA ASP A 131 24.80 -7.21 0.29
C ASP A 131 24.54 -6.67 -1.13
N ASP A 132 25.62 -6.45 -1.90
CA ASP A 132 25.50 -5.86 -3.24
C ASP A 132 24.69 -6.75 -4.21
N THR A 133 24.76 -8.07 -4.05
CA THR A 133 24.01 -9.02 -4.87
C THR A 133 22.51 -8.90 -4.62
N ASN A 134 22.09 -8.95 -3.35
CA ASN A 134 20.68 -8.82 -2.98
C ASN A 134 20.13 -7.44 -3.27
N TYR A 135 20.93 -6.39 -3.02
CA TYR A 135 20.52 -5.03 -3.34
C TYR A 135 20.26 -4.86 -4.84
N ASN A 136 21.19 -5.28 -5.69
CA ASN A 136 21.02 -5.19 -7.14
C ASN A 136 19.88 -6.06 -7.66
N LEU A 137 19.69 -7.25 -7.08
CA LEU A 137 18.57 -8.14 -7.43
C LEU A 137 17.20 -7.50 -7.14
N ILE A 138 17.08 -6.79 -6.02
CA ILE A 138 15.81 -6.16 -5.60
C ILE A 138 15.57 -4.85 -6.33
N LYS A 139 16.63 -4.10 -6.59
CA LYS A 139 16.55 -2.80 -7.25
C LYS A 139 16.28 -2.92 -8.77
N GLY A 140 16.72 -3.98 -9.42
CA GLY A 140 16.57 -4.26 -10.86
C GLY A 140 17.85 -4.01 -11.62
#